data_b6c1002e1d8d6a45822831848c0cb3db
#
_entry.id   b6c1002e1d8d6a45822831848c0cb3db
#
_cell.length_a   1.000
_cell.length_b   1.000
_cell.length_c   1.000
_cell.angle_alpha   90.00
_cell.angle_beta   90.00
_cell.angle_gamma   90.00
#
_symmetry.space_group_name_H-M   'P 1'
#
loop_
_entity.id
_entity.type
_entity.pdbx_description
1 polymer ?
#
loop_
_entity_poly.entity_id
_entity_poly.type
_entity_poly.pdbx_seq_one_letter_code
_entity_poly.pdbx_strand_id
1 'polypeptide(L)'
;PNTSSAASDVYKRQSVLRAFREVEDLLAAEGALDRRLRALAVASSNAAQARDLARERWQSGLADFLAVADGQRQAFQVESARLTVARQRIDNRIDLLLALGGGLNDESADTN
;
A
#
# COMPACT_ATOMS: atom_id res chain seq x y z
N PRO A 1 -45.65 12.67 8.18
CA PRO A 1 -45.11 11.37 7.84
C PRO A 1 -44.18 11.41 6.63
N ASN A 2 -44.42 12.31 5.67
CA ASN A 2 -43.62 12.41 4.45
C ASN A 2 -42.19 12.96 4.69
N THR A 3 -42.00 13.80 5.70
CA THR A 3 -40.70 14.40 6.01
C THR A 3 -39.72 13.41 6.60
N SER A 4 -40.15 12.45 7.44
CA SER A 4 -39.26 11.43 8.00
C SER A 4 -38.85 10.38 6.95
N SER A 5 -39.73 10.08 6.00
CA SER A 5 -39.41 9.18 4.87
C SER A 5 -38.40 9.82 3.92
N ALA A 6 -38.56 11.11 3.60
CA ALA A 6 -37.61 11.85 2.76
C ALA A 6 -36.25 11.98 3.41
N ALA A 7 -36.21 12.26 4.71
CA ALA A 7 -34.95 12.34 5.47
C ALA A 7 -34.24 10.98 5.52
N SER A 8 -34.98 9.88 5.69
CA SER A 8 -34.46 8.52 5.66
C SER A 8 -33.87 8.17 4.29
N ASP A 9 -34.54 8.55 3.19
CA ASP A 9 -34.04 8.32 1.83
C ASP A 9 -32.76 9.11 1.53
N VAL A 10 -32.69 10.37 1.97
CA VAL A 10 -31.51 11.20 1.85
C VAL A 10 -30.33 10.58 2.62
N TYR A 11 -30.57 10.11 3.85
CA TYR A 11 -29.57 9.44 4.67
C TYR A 11 -29.05 8.18 3.98
N LYS A 12 -29.91 7.35 3.43
CA LYS A 12 -29.52 6.14 2.69
C LYS A 12 -28.67 6.46 1.47
N ARG A 13 -29.05 7.47 0.70
CA ARG A 13 -28.28 7.94 -0.46
C ARG A 13 -26.89 8.42 -0.05
N GLN A 14 -26.79 9.19 1.04
CA GLN A 14 -25.52 9.67 1.56
C GLN A 14 -24.64 8.52 2.06
N SER A 15 -25.22 7.51 2.70
CA SER A 15 -24.50 6.32 3.14
C SER A 15 -23.92 5.53 1.96
N VAL A 16 -24.71 5.34 0.90
CA VAL A 16 -24.27 4.67 -0.33
C VAL A 16 -23.14 5.45 -1.01
N LEU A 17 -23.27 6.78 -1.09
CA LEU A 17 -22.24 7.63 -1.69
C LEU A 17 -20.93 7.59 -0.90
N ARG A 18 -21.02 7.58 0.44
CA ARG A 18 -19.81 7.45 1.28
C ARG A 18 -19.13 6.10 1.08
N ALA A 19 -19.90 5.01 1.06
CA ALA A 19 -19.38 3.68 0.82
C ALA A 19 -18.71 3.58 -0.55
N PHE A 20 -19.32 4.18 -1.56
CA PHE A 20 -18.76 4.22 -2.91
C PHE A 20 -17.44 5.01 -2.97
N ARG A 21 -17.37 6.17 -2.32
CA ARG A 21 -16.17 6.98 -2.23
C ARG A 21 -15.05 6.24 -1.49
N GLU A 22 -15.39 5.56 -0.41
CA GLU A 22 -14.42 4.76 0.36
C GLU A 22 -13.79 3.68 -0.52
N VAL A 23 -14.60 2.95 -1.30
CA VAL A 23 -14.10 1.94 -2.23
C VAL A 23 -13.24 2.56 -3.31
N GLU A 24 -13.65 3.70 -3.89
CA GLU A 24 -12.85 4.41 -4.90
C GLU A 24 -11.50 4.85 -4.35
N ASP A 25 -11.48 5.40 -3.13
CA ASP A 25 -10.23 5.83 -2.48
C ASP A 25 -9.30 4.65 -2.21
N LEU A 26 -9.84 3.52 -1.77
CA LEU A 26 -9.06 2.31 -1.53
C LEU A 26 -8.52 1.70 -2.83
N LEU A 27 -9.28 1.76 -3.92
CA LEU A 27 -8.82 1.32 -5.24
C LEU A 27 -7.71 2.24 -5.77
N ALA A 28 -7.84 3.55 -5.59
CA ALA A 28 -6.81 4.50 -5.97
C ALA A 28 -5.52 4.28 -5.15
N ALA A 29 -5.65 4.02 -3.85
CA ALA A 29 -4.53 3.69 -2.97
C ALA A 29 -3.85 2.39 -3.40
N GLU A 30 -4.61 1.36 -3.80
CA GLU A 30 -4.06 0.10 -4.31
C GLU A 30 -3.17 0.34 -5.53
N GLY A 31 -3.61 1.15 -6.48
CA GLY A 31 -2.82 1.52 -7.65
C GLY A 31 -1.54 2.26 -7.31
N ALA A 32 -1.62 3.22 -6.38
CA ALA A 32 -0.46 3.99 -5.93
C ALA A 32 0.56 3.09 -5.20
N LEU A 33 0.09 2.20 -4.33
CA LEU A 33 0.94 1.26 -3.59
C LEU A 33 1.60 0.24 -4.53
N ASP A 34 0.90 -0.23 -5.55
CA ASP A 34 1.45 -1.11 -6.57
C ASP A 34 2.61 -0.45 -7.31
N ARG A 35 2.44 0.81 -7.74
CA ARG A 35 3.50 1.57 -8.40
C ARG A 35 4.70 1.79 -7.50
N ARG A 36 4.48 2.11 -6.22
CA ARG A 36 5.56 2.29 -5.24
C ARG A 36 6.31 0.99 -5.00
N LEU A 37 5.61 -0.15 -4.90
CA LEU A 37 6.24 -1.45 -4.74
C LEU A 37 7.13 -1.81 -5.93
N ARG A 38 6.67 -1.55 -7.15
CA ARG A 38 7.47 -1.79 -8.36
C ARG A 38 8.73 -0.93 -8.38
N ALA A 39 8.62 0.36 -8.03
CA ALA A 39 9.76 1.26 -7.95
C ALA A 39 10.76 0.80 -6.86
N LEU A 40 10.25 0.40 -5.69
CA LEU A 40 11.10 -0.10 -4.61
C LEU A 40 11.73 -1.45 -4.92
N ALA A 41 11.07 -2.32 -5.69
CA ALA A 41 11.67 -3.57 -6.15
C ALA A 41 12.88 -3.32 -7.04
N VAL A 42 12.78 -2.35 -7.97
CA VAL A 42 13.92 -1.95 -8.81
C VAL A 42 15.03 -1.32 -7.96
N ALA A 43 14.68 -0.42 -7.04
CA ALA A 43 15.65 0.22 -6.14
C ALA A 43 16.35 -0.80 -5.24
N SER A 44 15.61 -1.81 -4.74
CA SER A 44 16.17 -2.89 -3.93
C SER A 44 17.17 -3.74 -4.71
N SER A 45 16.84 -4.09 -5.95
CA SER A 45 17.75 -4.81 -6.84
C SER A 45 19.03 -4.01 -7.12
N ASN A 46 18.89 -2.72 -7.43
CA ASN A 46 20.03 -1.84 -7.69
C ASN A 46 20.91 -1.67 -6.45
N ALA A 47 20.30 -1.50 -5.28
CA ALA A 47 21.04 -1.37 -4.02
C ALA A 47 21.79 -2.66 -3.65
N ALA A 48 21.19 -3.82 -3.92
CA ALA A 48 21.84 -5.12 -3.70
C ALA A 48 23.06 -5.28 -4.62
N GLN A 49 22.95 -4.89 -5.88
CA GLN A 49 24.04 -4.93 -6.83
C GLN A 49 25.18 -3.99 -6.43
N ALA A 50 24.85 -2.78 -5.99
CA ALA A 50 25.83 -1.80 -5.51
C ALA A 50 26.55 -2.31 -4.24
N ARG A 51 25.81 -2.93 -3.32
CA ARG A 51 26.38 -3.58 -2.13
C ARG A 51 27.39 -4.66 -2.50
N ASP A 52 27.02 -5.54 -3.42
CA ASP A 52 27.86 -6.64 -3.84
C ASP A 52 29.13 -6.14 -4.56
N LEU A 53 28.98 -5.11 -5.39
CA LEU A 53 30.11 -4.47 -6.07
C LEU A 53 31.08 -3.80 -5.08
N ALA A 54 30.55 -3.13 -4.06
CA ALA A 54 31.38 -2.52 -3.01
C ALA A 54 32.18 -3.58 -2.27
N ARG A 55 31.58 -4.74 -1.97
CA ARG A 55 32.28 -5.86 -1.33
C ARG A 55 33.38 -6.42 -2.21
N GLU A 56 33.12 -6.63 -3.51
CA GLU A 56 34.13 -7.11 -4.46
C GLU A 56 35.29 -6.15 -4.56
N ARG A 57 35.06 -4.85 -4.65
CA ARG A 57 36.10 -3.82 -4.71
C ARG A 57 36.93 -3.78 -3.44
N TRP A 58 36.29 -3.94 -2.29
CA TRP A 58 37.04 -4.00 -1.02
C TRP A 58 37.94 -5.24 -0.95
N GLN A 59 37.43 -6.41 -1.35
CA GLN A 59 38.20 -7.66 -1.39
C GLN A 59 39.39 -7.57 -2.34
N SER A 60 39.25 -6.79 -3.42
CA SER A 60 40.32 -6.53 -4.40
C SER A 60 41.25 -5.38 -4.00
N GLY A 61 41.02 -4.72 -2.86
CA GLY A 61 41.81 -3.58 -2.40
C GLY A 61 41.52 -2.27 -3.12
N LEU A 62 40.45 -2.19 -3.92
CA LEU A 62 40.08 -1.00 -4.70
C LEU A 62 39.16 -0.03 -3.95
N ALA A 63 38.61 -0.44 -2.81
CA ALA A 63 37.73 0.40 -1.98
C ALA A 63 37.98 0.09 -0.51
N ASP A 64 37.65 1.06 0.37
CA ASP A 64 37.77 0.86 1.80
C ASP A 64 36.50 0.20 2.38
N PHE A 65 36.56 -0.20 3.65
CA PHE A 65 35.45 -0.86 4.33
C PHE A 65 34.25 0.05 4.53
N LEU A 66 34.44 1.38 4.60
CA LEU A 66 33.35 2.34 4.70
C LEU A 66 32.38 2.25 3.51
N ALA A 67 32.91 2.01 2.31
CA ALA A 67 32.09 1.81 1.12
C ALA A 67 31.19 0.55 1.25
N VAL A 68 31.74 -0.53 1.83
CA VAL A 68 30.96 -1.75 2.09
C VAL A 68 29.85 -1.49 3.11
N ALA A 69 30.19 -0.83 4.22
CA ALA A 69 29.23 -0.51 5.28
C ALA A 69 28.11 0.40 4.75
N ASP A 70 28.44 1.40 3.94
CA ASP A 70 27.46 2.31 3.33
C ASP A 70 26.55 1.58 2.36
N GLY A 71 27.08 0.70 1.53
CA GLY A 71 26.32 -0.13 0.61
C GLY A 71 25.33 -1.07 1.34
N GLN A 72 25.77 -1.68 2.44
CA GLN A 72 24.92 -2.51 3.27
C GLN A 72 23.80 -1.70 3.92
N ARG A 73 24.11 -0.51 4.43
CA ARG A 73 23.12 0.38 5.04
C ARG A 73 22.05 0.80 4.03
N GLN A 74 22.45 1.19 2.82
CA GLN A 74 21.53 1.60 1.76
C GLN A 74 20.63 0.43 1.33
N ALA A 75 21.19 -0.76 1.13
CA ALA A 75 20.43 -1.95 0.77
C ALA A 75 19.40 -2.30 1.86
N PHE A 76 19.76 -2.20 3.11
CA PHE A 76 18.87 -2.42 4.25
C PHE A 76 17.73 -1.39 4.28
N GLN A 77 18.04 -0.11 4.08
CA GLN A 77 17.03 0.96 4.09
C GLN A 77 15.99 0.78 2.99
N VAL A 78 16.44 0.46 1.77
CA VAL A 78 15.53 0.24 0.64
C VAL A 78 14.67 -1.00 0.87
N GLU A 79 15.25 -2.09 1.36
CA GLU A 79 14.51 -3.31 1.65
C GLU A 79 13.48 -3.08 2.77
N SER A 80 13.84 -2.34 3.81
CA SER A 80 12.91 -1.96 4.88
C SER A 80 11.74 -1.13 4.35
N ALA A 81 12.02 -0.18 3.45
CA ALA A 81 10.98 0.62 2.80
C ALA A 81 10.05 -0.26 1.94
N ARG A 82 10.62 -1.21 1.19
CA ARG A 82 9.85 -2.15 0.38
C ARG A 82 8.89 -2.99 1.24
N LEU A 83 9.38 -3.52 2.35
CA LEU A 83 8.56 -4.31 3.28
C LEU A 83 7.45 -3.48 3.92
N THR A 84 7.72 -2.22 4.27
CA THR A 84 6.72 -1.31 4.81
C THR A 84 5.59 -1.06 3.80
N VAL A 85 5.93 -0.80 2.54
CA VAL A 85 4.92 -0.55 1.49
C VAL A 85 4.16 -1.84 1.16
N ALA A 86 4.82 -3.00 1.17
CA ALA A 86 4.16 -4.29 0.98
C ALA A 86 3.12 -4.54 2.07
N ARG A 87 3.42 -4.20 3.32
CA ARG A 87 2.48 -4.29 4.43
C ARG A 87 1.32 -3.32 4.26
N GLN A 88 1.59 -2.08 3.89
CA GLN A 88 0.54 -1.09 3.61
C GLN A 88 -0.42 -1.57 2.52
N ARG A 89 0.12 -2.24 1.48
CA ARG A 89 -0.71 -2.81 0.41
C ARG A 89 -1.62 -3.91 0.92
N ILE A 90 -1.13 -4.80 1.79
CA ILE A 90 -1.93 -5.85 2.41
C ILE A 90 -3.05 -5.24 3.25
N ASP A 91 -2.72 -4.25 4.09
CA ASP A 91 -3.70 -3.54 4.92
C ASP A 91 -4.78 -2.87 4.07
N ASN A 92 -4.38 -2.24 2.96
CA ASN A 92 -5.30 -1.59 2.03
C ASN A 92 -6.24 -2.60 1.37
N ARG A 93 -5.76 -3.78 1.00
CA ARG A 93 -6.58 -4.87 0.44
C ARG A 93 -7.57 -5.40 1.45
N ILE A 94 -7.18 -5.54 2.70
CA ILE A 94 -8.09 -5.94 3.78
C ILE A 94 -9.19 -4.89 3.94
N ASP A 95 -8.83 -3.62 4.00
CA ASP A 95 -9.79 -2.51 4.10
C ASP A 95 -10.77 -2.50 2.92
N LEU A 96 -10.26 -2.76 1.71
CA LEU A 96 -11.09 -2.85 0.51
C LEU A 96 -12.09 -4.01 0.59
N LEU A 97 -11.64 -5.18 1.02
CA LEU A 97 -12.51 -6.35 1.20
C LEU A 97 -13.58 -6.09 2.26
N LEU A 98 -13.22 -5.45 3.37
CA LEU A 98 -14.15 -5.08 4.43
C LEU A 98 -15.17 -4.05 3.94
N ALA A 99 -14.74 -3.07 3.17
CA ALA A 99 -15.65 -2.05 2.60
C ALA A 99 -16.65 -2.68 1.62
N LEU A 100 -16.18 -3.60 0.77
CA LEU A 100 -17.06 -4.32 -0.18
C LEU A 100 -17.99 -5.28 0.57
N GLY A 101 -17.50 -6.00 1.57
CA GLY A 101 -18.30 -6.90 2.40
C GLY A 101 -19.32 -6.16 3.26
N GLY A 102 -18.96 -5.00 3.81
CA GLY A 102 -19.85 -4.14 4.56
C GLY A 102 -21.01 -3.62 3.73
N GLY A 103 -20.72 -3.23 2.47
CA GLY A 103 -21.76 -2.80 1.52
C GLY A 103 -22.76 -3.90 1.20
N LEU A 104 -22.31 -5.14 1.04
CA LEU A 104 -23.18 -6.28 0.80
C LEU A 104 -24.05 -6.63 2.02
N ASN A 105 -23.50 -6.49 3.22
CA ASN A 105 -24.26 -6.73 4.45
C ASN A 105 -25.35 -5.68 4.66
N ASP A 106 -25.09 -4.42 4.30
CA ASP A 106 -26.09 -3.37 4.39
C ASP A 106 -27.25 -3.60 3.41
N GLU A 107 -26.97 -4.07 2.20
CA GLU A 107 -28.02 -4.45 1.23
C GLU A 107 -28.88 -5.61 1.74
N SER A 108 -28.29 -6.61 2.37
CA SER A 108 -29.03 -7.76 2.89
C SER A 108 -29.89 -7.41 4.11
N ALA A 109 -29.51 -6.42 4.89
CA ALA A 109 -30.31 -5.92 6.02
C ALA A 109 -31.53 -5.16 5.58
N ASP A 110 -31.51 -4.51 4.41
CA ASP A 110 -32.61 -3.74 3.86
C ASP A 110 -33.73 -4.62 3.19
N THR A 111 -33.44 -5.90 2.91
CA THR A 111 -34.41 -6.82 2.29
C THR A 111 -35.26 -7.61 3.28
N ASN A 112 -35.04 -7.47 4.56
CA ASN A 112 -35.87 -8.04 5.63
C ASN A 112 -36.60 -6.94 6.39
#